data_74dbcf8f7082cb1703b961f628f20ff4
#
_entry.id   74dbcf8f7082cb1703b961f628f20ff4
#
_cell.length_a   1.000
_cell.length_b   1.000
_cell.length_c   1.000
_cell.angle_alpha   90.00
_cell.angle_beta   90.00
_cell.angle_gamma   90.00
#
_symmetry.space_group_name_H-M   'P 1'
#
loop_
_entity.id
_entity.type
_entity.pdbx_description
1 polymer ?
#
loop_
_entity_poly.entity_id
_entity_poly.type
_entity_poly.pdbx_seq_one_letter_code
_entity_poly.pdbx_strand_id
1 'polypeptide(L)'
;MAKEPPTQVVYRFDDHRHLEIKGWGCEGELWYTDVKRGFHSRIASQFYRIFTKKFVHPSERYLAIPWWGNITGGFSVSKDYGKTWERGGASMSPGGNEPDGGNAPYYDDVISFTVVNDQGFLQTKHRLYMSSKPFEDPRILPGGPGIDYTVDDGMGGTVHGRLEPHFPGHAWGLDYITKEALKEDTAQFKINYQDLPDKVPEVKGYTGWDRMRCDMDAGR
;
A
#
# COMPACT_ATOMS: atom_id res chain seq x y z
N MET A 1 -9.94 -31.94 -22.33
CA MET A 1 -10.31 -30.62 -21.77
C MET A 1 -9.16 -30.12 -20.93
N ALA A 2 -8.75 -28.88 -21.09
CA ALA A 2 -7.75 -28.30 -20.18
C ALA A 2 -8.35 -28.22 -18.77
N LYS A 3 -7.60 -28.67 -17.76
CA LYS A 3 -8.02 -28.62 -16.37
C LYS A 3 -8.06 -27.14 -15.91
N GLU A 4 -9.15 -26.73 -15.29
CA GLU A 4 -9.24 -25.36 -14.77
C GLU A 4 -8.29 -25.15 -13.58
N PRO A 5 -7.67 -23.96 -13.46
CA PRO A 5 -6.82 -23.65 -12.33
C PRO A 5 -7.64 -23.63 -11.03
N PRO A 6 -7.06 -24.14 -9.93
CA PRO A 6 -7.72 -24.14 -8.63
C PRO A 6 -7.87 -22.74 -8.09
N THR A 7 -8.90 -22.53 -7.28
CA THR A 7 -9.08 -21.31 -6.48
C THR A 7 -8.83 -21.63 -5.02
N GLN A 8 -8.02 -20.82 -4.35
CA GLN A 8 -7.65 -20.98 -2.95
C GLN A 8 -7.83 -19.67 -2.19
N VAL A 9 -8.38 -19.73 -0.96
CA VAL A 9 -8.31 -18.61 -0.03
C VAL A 9 -6.87 -18.51 0.48
N VAL A 10 -6.21 -17.41 0.17
CA VAL A 10 -4.79 -17.21 0.53
C VAL A 10 -4.58 -16.26 1.71
N TYR A 11 -5.60 -15.49 2.07
CA TYR A 11 -5.56 -14.59 3.22
C TYR A 11 -6.96 -14.31 3.77
N ARG A 12 -7.09 -14.21 5.10
CA ARG A 12 -8.31 -13.77 5.77
C ARG A 12 -8.02 -12.54 6.61
N PHE A 13 -8.69 -11.44 6.29
CA PHE A 13 -8.65 -10.21 7.08
C PHE A 13 -9.45 -10.38 8.38
N ASP A 14 -10.58 -11.07 8.30
CA ASP A 14 -11.53 -11.36 9.37
C ASP A 14 -12.51 -12.48 8.93
N ASP A 15 -13.67 -12.57 9.53
CA ASP A 15 -14.70 -13.58 9.26
C ASP A 15 -15.48 -13.34 7.96
N HIS A 16 -15.44 -12.13 7.38
CA HIS A 16 -16.21 -11.77 6.19
C HIS A 16 -15.35 -11.28 5.00
N ARG A 17 -14.05 -11.01 5.19
CA ARG A 17 -13.16 -10.52 4.13
C ARG A 17 -11.99 -11.46 3.90
N HIS A 18 -11.71 -11.74 2.63
CA HIS A 18 -10.59 -12.60 2.28
C HIS A 18 -10.03 -12.31 0.88
N LEU A 19 -8.84 -12.83 0.63
CA LEU A 19 -8.21 -12.89 -0.68
C LEU A 19 -8.25 -14.32 -1.22
N GLU A 20 -8.49 -14.44 -2.51
CA GLU A 20 -8.45 -15.69 -3.25
C GLU A 20 -7.48 -15.59 -4.41
N ILE A 21 -6.69 -16.64 -4.62
CA ILE A 21 -5.87 -16.81 -5.82
C ILE A 21 -6.49 -17.88 -6.71
N LYS A 22 -6.64 -17.59 -7.99
CA LYS A 22 -7.03 -18.55 -9.02
C LYS A 22 -5.84 -18.79 -9.93
N GLY A 23 -5.17 -19.92 -9.76
CA GLY A 23 -3.95 -20.22 -10.50
C GLY A 23 -3.29 -21.51 -10.04
N TRP A 24 -2.21 -21.86 -10.71
CA TRP A 24 -1.40 -23.05 -10.42
C TRP A 24 -0.13 -22.63 -9.63
N GLY A 25 0.29 -23.47 -8.68
CA GLY A 25 1.54 -23.24 -7.97
C GLY A 25 1.59 -21.90 -7.23
N CYS A 26 0.46 -21.45 -6.69
CA CYS A 26 0.34 -20.19 -5.95
C CYS A 26 0.66 -18.93 -6.77
N GLU A 27 0.46 -18.99 -8.07
CA GLU A 27 0.58 -17.85 -8.97
C GLU A 27 -0.67 -17.77 -9.87
N GLY A 28 -1.23 -16.56 -10.04
CA GLY A 28 -2.43 -16.41 -10.88
C GLY A 28 -3.16 -15.09 -10.70
N GLU A 29 -4.47 -15.14 -10.89
CA GLU A 29 -5.37 -14.03 -10.62
C GLU A 29 -5.55 -13.84 -9.11
N LEU A 30 -5.58 -12.60 -8.63
CA LEU A 30 -5.91 -12.29 -7.25
C LEU A 30 -7.25 -11.58 -7.17
N TRP A 31 -8.09 -12.05 -6.27
CA TRP A 31 -9.44 -11.53 -6.02
C TRP A 31 -9.62 -11.18 -4.55
N TYR A 32 -10.40 -10.14 -4.31
CA TYR A 32 -10.85 -9.73 -2.99
C TYR A 32 -12.35 -9.97 -2.86
N THR A 33 -12.76 -10.51 -1.73
CA THR A 33 -14.18 -10.74 -1.38
C THR A 33 -14.49 -10.13 -0.03
N ASP A 34 -15.56 -9.35 0.03
CA ASP A 34 -16.23 -8.88 1.25
C ASP A 34 -17.69 -9.33 1.20
N VAL A 35 -18.01 -10.40 1.91
CA VAL A 35 -19.37 -10.96 1.88
C VAL A 35 -20.39 -10.07 2.58
N LYS A 36 -19.95 -9.27 3.56
CA LYS A 36 -20.81 -8.36 4.29
C LYS A 36 -21.27 -7.16 3.44
N ARG A 37 -20.37 -6.67 2.57
CA ARG A 37 -20.65 -5.56 1.64
C ARG A 37 -21.08 -6.01 0.26
N GLY A 38 -20.98 -7.32 -0.02
CA GLY A 38 -21.30 -7.88 -1.33
C GLY A 38 -20.28 -7.54 -2.41
N PHE A 39 -19.03 -7.32 -2.04
CA PHE A 39 -17.95 -7.03 -3.00
C PHE A 39 -17.21 -8.31 -3.38
N HIS A 40 -16.98 -8.46 -4.68
CA HIS A 40 -16.07 -9.46 -5.26
C HIS A 40 -15.34 -8.79 -6.42
N SER A 41 -14.11 -8.39 -6.20
CA SER A 41 -13.36 -7.56 -7.13
C SER A 41 -12.00 -8.15 -7.45
N ARG A 42 -11.59 -8.02 -8.72
CA ARG A 42 -10.28 -8.52 -9.16
C ARG A 42 -9.20 -7.48 -8.91
N ILE A 43 -8.17 -7.89 -8.17
CA ILE A 43 -6.98 -7.08 -7.86
C ILE A 43 -5.92 -7.24 -8.95
N ALA A 44 -5.68 -8.47 -9.36
CA ALA A 44 -4.68 -8.81 -10.39
C ALA A 44 -5.24 -9.81 -11.38
N SER A 45 -4.98 -9.62 -12.67
CA SER A 45 -5.47 -10.50 -13.73
C SER A 45 -4.61 -11.74 -13.97
N GLN A 46 -3.33 -11.70 -13.54
CA GLN A 46 -2.37 -12.81 -13.71
C GLN A 46 -1.07 -12.53 -12.96
N PHE A 47 -0.24 -13.54 -12.78
CA PHE A 47 1.11 -13.47 -12.23
C PHE A 47 1.22 -12.88 -10.82
N TYR A 48 0.11 -12.76 -10.08
CA TYR A 48 0.21 -12.45 -8.68
C TYR A 48 0.81 -13.64 -7.94
N ARG A 49 1.75 -13.36 -7.05
CA ARG A 49 2.34 -14.32 -6.11
C ARG A 49 2.07 -13.88 -4.70
N ILE A 50 1.86 -14.83 -3.80
CA ILE A 50 1.57 -14.53 -2.41
C ILE A 50 2.74 -13.79 -1.73
N PHE A 51 2.40 -12.85 -0.86
CA PHE A 51 3.35 -12.17 0.00
C PHE A 51 3.66 -13.08 1.20
N THR A 52 4.92 -13.49 1.34
CA THR A 52 5.31 -14.53 2.33
C THR A 52 5.77 -13.98 3.67
N LYS A 53 5.90 -12.67 3.81
CA LYS A 53 6.29 -12.03 5.07
C LYS A 53 5.07 -11.85 5.98
N LYS A 54 5.29 -11.38 7.21
CA LYS A 54 4.20 -11.06 8.13
C LYS A 54 3.30 -9.99 7.52
N PHE A 55 1.99 -10.26 7.50
CA PHE A 55 0.98 -9.38 6.94
C PHE A 55 -0.21 -9.28 7.88
N VAL A 56 -0.48 -8.09 8.41
CA VAL A 56 -1.58 -7.83 9.35
C VAL A 56 -2.38 -6.64 8.86
N HIS A 57 -3.67 -6.82 8.64
CA HIS A 57 -4.50 -5.85 7.94
C HIS A 57 -5.90 -5.68 8.55
N PRO A 58 -6.04 -5.00 9.71
CA PRO A 58 -7.35 -4.73 10.31
C PRO A 58 -8.17 -3.65 9.59
N SER A 59 -7.55 -2.72 8.88
CA SER A 59 -8.29 -1.64 8.20
C SER A 59 -9.30 -2.19 7.20
N GLU A 60 -10.44 -1.49 7.06
CA GLU A 60 -11.52 -1.91 6.16
C GLU A 60 -11.67 -1.00 4.94
N ARG A 61 -11.66 0.33 5.13
CA ARG A 61 -11.84 1.28 4.04
C ARG A 61 -10.62 1.32 3.13
N TYR A 62 -9.44 1.50 3.73
CA TYR A 62 -8.16 1.46 3.05
C TYR A 62 -7.62 0.04 3.05
N LEU A 63 -7.46 -0.52 1.87
CA LEU A 63 -6.83 -1.82 1.65
C LEU A 63 -5.55 -1.62 0.85
N ALA A 64 -4.48 -2.24 1.28
CA ALA A 64 -3.23 -2.27 0.53
C ALA A 64 -2.70 -3.70 0.49
N ILE A 65 -2.59 -4.26 -0.70
CA ILE A 65 -2.16 -5.63 -0.94
C ILE A 65 -0.79 -5.61 -1.57
N PRO A 66 0.24 -6.12 -0.88
CA PRO A 66 1.61 -6.11 -1.40
C PRO A 66 1.77 -7.08 -2.55
N TRP A 67 2.47 -6.66 -3.58
CA TRP A 67 2.90 -7.51 -4.67
C TRP A 67 4.24 -8.16 -4.34
N TRP A 68 4.31 -9.47 -4.56
CA TRP A 68 5.60 -10.16 -4.54
C TRP A 68 6.30 -9.88 -5.86
N GLY A 69 7.41 -9.14 -5.84
CA GLY A 69 8.14 -8.84 -7.06
C GLY A 69 9.54 -8.33 -6.74
N ASN A 70 10.44 -8.52 -7.67
CA ASN A 70 11.80 -8.05 -7.58
C ASN A 70 11.84 -6.54 -7.37
N ILE A 71 12.64 -6.07 -6.45
CA ILE A 71 13.28 -4.75 -6.39
C ILE A 71 12.33 -3.58 -6.06
N THR A 72 11.15 -3.48 -6.61
CA THR A 72 10.23 -2.37 -6.32
C THR A 72 8.92 -2.93 -5.82
N GLY A 73 8.73 -2.90 -4.51
CA GLY A 73 7.46 -3.28 -3.89
C GLY A 73 6.34 -2.39 -4.42
N GLY A 74 5.41 -2.98 -5.17
CA GLY A 74 4.16 -2.34 -5.53
C GLY A 74 3.06 -2.76 -4.58
N PHE A 75 2.01 -1.96 -4.55
CA PHE A 75 0.79 -2.27 -3.82
C PHE A 75 -0.40 -2.13 -4.74
N SER A 76 -1.39 -3.01 -4.58
CA SER A 76 -2.73 -2.72 -5.05
C SER A 76 -3.48 -2.06 -3.90
N VAL A 77 -3.99 -0.87 -4.14
CA VAL A 77 -4.63 -0.03 -3.13
C VAL A 77 -6.09 0.17 -3.46
N SER A 78 -6.94 -0.01 -2.47
CA SER A 78 -8.34 0.40 -2.51
C SER A 78 -8.62 1.39 -1.38
N LYS A 79 -9.40 2.42 -1.66
CA LYS A 79 -9.85 3.44 -0.68
C LYS A 79 -11.35 3.42 -0.45
N ASP A 80 -12.02 2.41 -0.99
CA ASP A 80 -13.46 2.25 -1.02
C ASP A 80 -13.91 0.81 -0.65
N TYR A 81 -13.27 0.24 0.38
CA TYR A 81 -13.58 -1.07 0.95
C TYR A 81 -13.33 -2.25 -0.02
N GLY A 82 -12.45 -2.09 -1.00
CA GLY A 82 -12.15 -3.12 -1.98
C GLY A 82 -13.05 -3.12 -3.21
N LYS A 83 -13.82 -2.08 -3.43
CA LYS A 83 -14.68 -1.98 -4.62
C LYS A 83 -13.87 -1.66 -5.87
N THR A 84 -12.94 -0.72 -5.78
CA THR A 84 -12.02 -0.34 -6.86
C THR A 84 -10.56 -0.39 -6.40
N TRP A 85 -9.65 -0.58 -7.36
CA TRP A 85 -8.23 -0.77 -7.08
C TRP A 85 -7.37 0.12 -7.96
N GLU A 86 -6.34 0.70 -7.34
CA GLU A 86 -5.31 1.52 -7.96
C GLU A 86 -3.93 0.91 -7.69
N ARG A 87 -2.93 1.30 -8.47
CA ARG A 87 -1.54 0.95 -8.16
C ARG A 87 -0.91 1.99 -7.27
N GLY A 88 -0.27 1.52 -6.21
CA GLY A 88 0.59 2.29 -5.33
C GLY A 88 2.01 1.71 -5.32
N GLY A 89 2.96 2.43 -4.77
CA GLY A 89 4.34 1.98 -4.72
C GLY A 89 5.09 2.48 -3.48
N ALA A 90 6.07 1.69 -3.04
CA ALA A 90 7.12 2.20 -2.17
C ALA A 90 8.10 2.96 -3.05
N SER A 91 7.88 4.26 -3.15
CA SER A 91 8.77 5.15 -3.84
C SER A 91 9.49 6.00 -2.82
N MET A 92 10.78 6.04 -2.91
CA MET A 92 11.56 7.07 -2.26
C MET A 92 11.97 8.08 -3.30
N SER A 93 11.65 9.29 -3.08
CA SER A 93 12.30 10.37 -3.74
C SER A 93 13.34 11.04 -2.84
N PRO A 94 14.09 11.93 -3.34
CA PRO A 94 15.21 11.72 -4.22
C PRO A 94 16.46 11.25 -3.46
N GLY A 95 17.31 10.52 -4.08
CA GLY A 95 18.65 10.24 -3.58
C GLY A 95 18.87 8.91 -2.87
N GLY A 96 17.96 7.94 -3.03
CA GLY A 96 18.19 6.56 -2.58
C GLY A 96 18.53 6.44 -1.10
N ASN A 97 17.54 6.16 -0.28
CA ASN A 97 17.74 6.05 1.18
C ASN A 97 18.01 4.62 1.66
N GLU A 98 18.03 3.63 0.78
CA GLU A 98 18.45 2.29 1.15
C GLU A 98 19.97 2.24 1.33
N PRO A 99 20.52 1.33 2.15
CA PRO A 99 21.96 1.25 2.42
C PRO A 99 22.84 1.05 1.19
N ASP A 100 22.28 0.50 0.12
CA ASP A 100 22.94 0.29 -1.18
C ASP A 100 22.75 1.45 -2.16
N GLY A 101 22.07 2.53 -1.74
CA GLY A 101 21.74 3.68 -2.57
C GLY A 101 20.48 3.49 -3.43
N GLY A 102 19.75 2.38 -3.25
CA GLY A 102 18.51 2.11 -3.97
C GLY A 102 17.33 2.97 -3.52
N ASN A 103 16.35 3.14 -4.40
CA ASN A 103 15.14 3.93 -4.14
C ASN A 103 13.98 3.11 -3.56
N ALA A 104 14.13 1.82 -3.42
CA ALA A 104 13.11 0.93 -2.90
C ALA A 104 13.75 -0.26 -2.19
N PRO A 105 13.09 -0.83 -1.16
CA PRO A 105 13.63 -1.96 -0.43
C PRO A 105 13.61 -3.24 -1.27
N TYR A 106 14.61 -4.09 -1.07
CA TYR A 106 14.57 -5.46 -1.57
C TYR A 106 13.56 -6.29 -0.78
N TYR A 107 12.91 -7.21 -1.47
CA TYR A 107 11.93 -8.10 -0.83
C TYR A 107 12.51 -8.89 0.36
N ASP A 108 13.76 -9.33 0.27
CA ASP A 108 14.42 -10.09 1.32
C ASP A 108 14.68 -9.27 2.59
N ASP A 109 14.67 -7.95 2.49
CA ASP A 109 14.80 -7.05 3.63
C ASP A 109 13.47 -6.71 4.27
N VAL A 110 12.36 -7.01 3.62
CA VAL A 110 11.02 -6.80 4.17
C VAL A 110 10.78 -7.77 5.34
N ILE A 111 10.39 -7.23 6.49
CA ILE A 111 10.04 -7.96 7.70
C ILE A 111 8.53 -8.15 7.80
N SER A 112 7.78 -7.07 7.63
CA SER A 112 6.34 -7.08 7.77
C SER A 112 5.66 -5.97 7.00
N PHE A 113 4.39 -6.19 6.68
CA PHE A 113 3.49 -5.18 6.19
C PHE A 113 2.25 -5.14 7.07
N THR A 114 1.92 -3.96 7.60
CA THR A 114 0.77 -3.75 8.48
C THR A 114 -0.07 -2.61 7.93
N VAL A 115 -1.39 -2.81 7.87
CA VAL A 115 -2.33 -1.77 7.47
C VAL A 115 -3.33 -1.56 8.58
N VAL A 116 -3.21 -0.46 9.28
CA VAL A 116 -4.00 -0.13 10.47
C VAL A 116 -4.36 1.36 10.48
N ASN A 117 -5.55 1.70 10.95
CA ASN A 117 -6.05 3.08 10.98
C ASN A 117 -6.02 3.75 9.60
N ASP A 118 -6.35 2.99 8.56
CA ASP A 118 -6.34 3.44 7.16
C ASP A 118 -4.97 3.95 6.67
N GLN A 119 -3.90 3.40 7.22
CA GLN A 119 -2.52 3.71 6.86
C GLN A 119 -1.70 2.42 6.74
N GLY A 120 -0.83 2.34 5.75
CA GLY A 120 0.07 1.21 5.54
C GLY A 120 1.47 1.47 6.09
N PHE A 121 2.09 0.41 6.62
CA PHE A 121 3.42 0.40 7.23
C PHE A 121 4.21 -0.79 6.71
N LEU A 122 5.21 -0.52 5.88
CA LEU A 122 6.14 -1.54 5.40
C LEU A 122 7.43 -1.45 6.21
N GLN A 123 7.64 -2.41 7.11
CA GLN A 123 8.86 -2.49 7.90
C GLN A 123 9.89 -3.34 7.19
N THR A 124 11.05 -2.77 6.98
CA THR A 124 12.25 -3.49 6.52
C THR A 124 13.28 -3.64 7.64
N LYS A 125 14.38 -4.31 7.37
CA LYS A 125 15.52 -4.39 8.29
C LYS A 125 16.14 -3.01 8.56
N HIS A 126 15.98 -2.08 7.64
CA HIS A 126 16.69 -0.81 7.64
C HIS A 126 15.79 0.41 7.84
N ARG A 127 14.54 0.36 7.34
CA ARG A 127 13.65 1.51 7.24
C ARG A 127 12.20 1.15 7.56
N LEU A 128 11.43 2.15 7.91
CA LEU A 128 9.97 2.09 7.96
C LEU A 128 9.39 2.99 6.86
N TYR A 129 8.72 2.35 5.91
CA TYR A 129 7.97 3.03 4.86
C TYR A 129 6.51 3.15 5.30
N MET A 130 5.94 4.31 5.11
CA MET A 130 4.56 4.59 5.52
C MET A 130 3.79 5.25 4.40
N SER A 131 2.54 4.86 4.23
CA SER A 131 1.62 5.62 3.40
C SER A 131 1.21 6.91 4.09
N SER A 132 0.72 7.87 3.32
CA SER A 132 0.01 9.00 3.91
C SER A 132 -1.22 8.53 4.67
N LYS A 133 -1.66 9.32 5.64
CA LYS A 133 -2.96 9.18 6.29
C LYS A 133 -4.09 9.57 5.32
N PRO A 134 -5.34 9.18 5.62
CA PRO A 134 -6.49 9.71 4.91
C PRO A 134 -6.45 11.24 4.91
N PHE A 135 -6.45 11.82 3.72
CA PHE A 135 -6.42 13.26 3.53
C PHE A 135 -7.70 13.68 2.80
N GLU A 136 -8.60 14.30 3.54
CA GLU A 136 -9.92 14.72 3.09
C GLU A 136 -10.12 16.23 3.26
N ASP A 137 -9.07 17.02 2.99
CA ASP A 137 -9.17 18.47 3.05
C ASP A 137 -10.13 18.98 1.96
N PRO A 138 -11.21 19.69 2.30
CA PRO A 138 -12.19 20.16 1.32
C PRO A 138 -11.60 21.02 0.21
N ARG A 139 -10.44 21.64 0.44
CA ARG A 139 -9.78 22.50 -0.56
C ARG A 139 -9.25 21.74 -1.76
N ILE A 140 -8.90 20.44 -1.60
CA ILE A 140 -8.39 19.59 -2.68
C ILE A 140 -9.40 18.55 -3.16
N LEU A 141 -10.57 18.47 -2.54
CA LEU A 141 -11.66 17.65 -3.06
C LEU A 141 -12.22 18.23 -4.37
N PRO A 142 -12.97 17.43 -5.15
CA PRO A 142 -13.66 17.91 -6.33
C PRO A 142 -14.41 19.21 -6.12
N GLY A 143 -14.10 20.24 -6.92
CA GLY A 143 -14.70 21.57 -6.81
C GLY A 143 -14.12 22.48 -5.73
N GLY A 144 -13.11 22.01 -4.99
CA GLY A 144 -12.38 22.82 -4.01
C GLY A 144 -11.45 23.87 -4.65
N PRO A 145 -11.00 24.87 -3.86
CA PRO A 145 -10.16 25.97 -4.37
C PRO A 145 -8.69 25.58 -4.57
N GLY A 146 -8.23 24.42 -4.12
CA GLY A 146 -6.82 24.07 -4.06
C GLY A 146 -6.11 24.60 -2.82
N ILE A 147 -4.82 24.27 -2.67
CA ILE A 147 -3.96 24.73 -1.56
C ILE A 147 -2.68 25.34 -2.12
N ASP A 148 -2.47 26.63 -1.89
CA ASP A 148 -1.20 27.26 -2.22
C ASP A 148 -0.15 26.89 -1.16
N TYR A 149 1.07 26.63 -1.60
CA TYR A 149 2.20 26.35 -0.72
C TYR A 149 3.46 27.06 -1.18
N THR A 150 4.36 27.25 -0.25
CA THR A 150 5.66 27.89 -0.48
C THR A 150 6.74 27.06 0.18
N VAL A 151 7.81 26.77 -0.55
CA VAL A 151 8.95 25.98 -0.08
C VAL A 151 10.25 26.70 -0.36
N ASP A 152 11.24 26.45 0.48
CA ASP A 152 12.63 26.81 0.23
C ASP A 152 13.17 25.91 -0.89
N ASP A 153 13.86 26.49 -1.88
CA ASP A 153 14.45 25.76 -3.00
C ASP A 153 15.81 25.11 -2.66
N GLY A 154 16.26 25.23 -1.42
CA GLY A 154 17.55 24.72 -0.96
C GLY A 154 18.76 25.54 -1.43
N MET A 155 18.54 26.62 -2.20
CA MET A 155 19.57 27.52 -2.72
C MET A 155 19.42 28.96 -2.19
N GLY A 156 18.59 29.16 -1.18
CA GLY A 156 18.28 30.46 -0.59
C GLY A 156 17.16 31.22 -1.29
N GLY A 157 16.47 30.57 -2.23
CA GLY A 157 15.27 31.08 -2.90
C GLY A 157 14.01 30.40 -2.38
N THR A 158 12.88 30.81 -2.95
CA THR A 158 11.56 30.32 -2.57
C THR A 158 10.78 29.91 -3.82
N VAL A 159 10.22 28.71 -3.82
CA VAL A 159 9.32 28.22 -4.84
C VAL A 159 7.88 28.29 -4.33
N HIS A 160 7.00 28.87 -5.14
CA HIS A 160 5.57 28.87 -4.92
C HIS A 160 4.92 27.80 -5.76
N GLY A 161 4.03 27.02 -5.18
CA GLY A 161 3.28 26.00 -5.88
C GLY A 161 1.82 25.97 -5.41
N ARG A 162 1.03 25.15 -6.10
CA ARG A 162 -0.37 24.94 -5.79
C ARG A 162 -0.72 23.48 -5.91
N LEU A 163 -1.42 22.93 -4.92
CA LEU A 163 -2.11 21.66 -5.02
C LEU A 163 -3.48 21.92 -5.65
N GLU A 164 -3.64 21.45 -6.86
CA GLU A 164 -4.94 21.53 -7.55
C GLU A 164 -5.91 20.46 -7.02
N PRO A 165 -7.22 20.75 -6.97
CA PRO A 165 -8.22 19.74 -6.73
C PRO A 165 -8.08 18.60 -7.74
N HIS A 166 -8.21 17.35 -7.29
CA HIS A 166 -8.02 16.13 -8.08
C HIS A 166 -6.58 15.78 -8.47
N PHE A 167 -5.58 16.42 -7.96
CA PHE A 167 -4.21 16.08 -8.33
C PHE A 167 -3.86 14.66 -7.82
N PRO A 168 -3.69 13.67 -8.71
CA PRO A 168 -3.54 12.26 -8.30
C PRO A 168 -2.23 11.98 -7.56
N GLY A 169 -1.19 12.76 -7.78
CA GLY A 169 0.13 12.59 -7.18
C GLY A 169 0.19 12.81 -5.67
N HIS A 170 -0.90 13.32 -5.08
CA HIS A 170 -1.00 13.56 -3.63
C HIS A 170 -2.18 12.84 -3.00
N ALA A 171 -2.77 11.89 -3.70
CA ALA A 171 -3.82 11.04 -3.16
C ALA A 171 -3.27 10.21 -2.00
N TRP A 172 -3.96 10.25 -0.85
CA TRP A 172 -3.55 9.46 0.30
C TRP A 172 -3.49 7.96 -0.03
N GLY A 173 -2.55 7.29 0.63
CA GLY A 173 -2.46 5.83 0.62
C GLY A 173 -1.75 5.20 -0.58
N LEU A 174 -1.38 5.96 -1.63
CA LEU A 174 -0.73 5.40 -2.82
C LEU A 174 0.79 5.30 -2.70
N ASP A 175 1.42 6.32 -2.13
CA ASP A 175 2.87 6.40 -2.00
C ASP A 175 3.31 6.03 -0.58
N TYR A 176 4.37 5.24 -0.49
CA TYR A 176 5.01 4.83 0.76
C TYR A 176 6.39 5.43 0.82
N ILE A 177 6.62 6.29 1.80
CA ILE A 177 7.88 7.00 1.99
C ILE A 177 8.45 6.76 3.38
N THR A 178 9.73 7.05 3.55
CA THR A 178 10.38 7.10 4.87
C THR A 178 10.33 8.51 5.47
N LYS A 179 10.51 8.63 6.77
CA LYS A 179 10.64 9.95 7.42
C LYS A 179 11.87 10.71 6.94
N GLU A 180 12.92 10.01 6.58
CA GLU A 180 14.15 10.59 6.03
C GLU A 180 13.86 11.23 4.68
N ALA A 181 13.22 10.51 3.77
CA ALA A 181 12.82 11.04 2.46
C ALA A 181 11.90 12.26 2.60
N LEU A 182 10.98 12.24 3.56
CA LEU A 182 10.08 13.36 3.79
C LEU A 182 10.79 14.65 4.23
N LYS A 183 11.97 14.56 4.88
CA LYS A 183 12.75 15.74 5.26
C LYS A 183 13.37 16.45 4.06
N GLU A 184 13.69 15.68 3.03
CA GLU A 184 14.34 16.15 1.80
C GLU A 184 13.33 16.55 0.72
N ASP A 185 12.08 16.20 0.92
CA ASP A 185 11.05 16.37 -0.08
C ASP A 185 10.21 17.64 0.11
N THR A 186 9.50 18.00 -0.94
CA THR A 186 8.76 19.24 -1.04
C THR A 186 7.58 19.34 -0.06
N ALA A 187 7.18 20.56 0.28
CA ALA A 187 6.08 20.83 1.21
C ALA A 187 4.75 20.20 0.81
N GLN A 188 4.56 19.91 -0.48
CA GLN A 188 3.36 19.24 -0.97
C GLN A 188 3.16 17.85 -0.34
N PHE A 189 4.24 17.07 -0.14
CA PHE A 189 4.15 15.78 0.54
C PHE A 189 3.88 15.93 2.03
N LYS A 190 4.36 17.01 2.65
CA LYS A 190 4.16 17.25 4.07
C LYS A 190 2.69 17.40 4.47
N ILE A 191 1.81 17.79 3.54
CA ILE A 191 0.38 17.93 3.83
C ILE A 191 -0.25 16.59 4.18
N ASN A 192 0.05 15.53 3.41
CA ASN A 192 -0.51 14.20 3.61
C ASN A 192 0.25 13.36 4.66
N TYR A 193 1.46 13.75 4.99
CA TYR A 193 2.37 12.97 5.85
C TYR A 193 2.62 13.63 7.20
N GLN A 194 1.68 14.44 7.69
CA GLN A 194 1.78 15.05 9.02
C GLN A 194 1.65 13.98 10.12
N ASP A 195 2.39 14.19 11.20
CA ASP A 195 2.31 13.38 12.43
C ASP A 195 2.47 11.87 12.17
N LEU A 196 3.42 11.49 11.32
CA LEU A 196 3.75 10.09 11.09
C LEU A 196 4.37 9.47 12.36
N PRO A 197 3.95 8.26 12.75
CA PRO A 197 4.53 7.57 13.89
C PRO A 197 5.98 7.13 13.62
N ASP A 198 6.77 6.95 14.68
CA ASP A 198 8.16 6.46 14.59
C ASP A 198 8.25 4.95 14.44
N LYS A 199 7.16 4.25 14.70
CA LYS A 199 7.07 2.79 14.65
C LYS A 199 5.70 2.34 14.18
N VAL A 200 5.62 1.11 13.71
CA VAL A 200 4.34 0.48 13.37
C VAL A 200 3.41 0.50 14.59
N PRO A 201 2.18 1.02 14.46
CA PRO A 201 1.21 1.01 15.55
C PRO A 201 0.88 -0.41 15.99
N GLU A 202 0.63 -0.58 17.29
CA GLU A 202 0.20 -1.86 17.84
C GLU A 202 -1.22 -2.20 17.33
N VAL A 203 -1.37 -3.42 16.84
CA VAL A 203 -2.68 -3.95 16.43
C VAL A 203 -3.22 -4.85 17.54
N LYS A 204 -4.36 -4.45 18.11
CA LYS A 204 -5.03 -5.21 19.19
C LYS A 204 -6.29 -5.88 18.66
N GLY A 205 -6.57 -7.10 19.17
CA GLY A 205 -7.81 -7.81 18.87
C GLY A 205 -7.96 -8.26 17.41
N TYR A 206 -6.89 -8.32 16.65
CA TYR A 206 -6.92 -8.80 15.27
C TYR A 206 -7.15 -10.32 15.25
N THR A 207 -8.16 -10.73 14.49
CA THR A 207 -8.58 -12.15 14.38
C THR A 207 -8.28 -12.76 13.00
N GLY A 208 -7.77 -11.96 12.07
CA GLY A 208 -7.37 -12.43 10.74
C GLY A 208 -6.07 -13.23 10.75
N TRP A 209 -5.63 -13.65 9.59
CA TRP A 209 -4.34 -14.31 9.44
C TRP A 209 -3.19 -13.29 9.51
N ASP A 210 -2.05 -13.72 10.02
CA ASP A 210 -0.84 -12.89 10.14
C ASP A 210 0.12 -13.04 8.96
N ARG A 211 -0.23 -13.87 7.97
CA ARG A 211 0.48 -14.07 6.69
C ARG A 211 -0.38 -14.77 5.67
N MET A 212 -0.03 -14.62 4.42
CA MET A 212 -0.68 -15.36 3.34
C MET A 212 -0.28 -16.84 3.38
N ARG A 213 -1.18 -17.72 2.96
CA ARG A 213 -1.00 -19.18 2.91
C ARG A 213 -1.47 -19.68 1.55
N CYS A 214 -0.79 -20.69 1.03
CA CYS A 214 -1.17 -21.29 -0.24
C CYS A 214 -0.62 -22.72 -0.32
N ASP A 215 -1.40 -23.62 -0.91
CA ASP A 215 -0.98 -24.97 -1.26
C ASP A 215 -0.45 -24.99 -2.70
N MET A 216 0.86 -25.25 -2.85
CA MET A 216 1.54 -25.28 -4.14
C MET A 216 1.06 -26.45 -5.03
N ASP A 217 0.48 -27.49 -4.43
CA ASP A 217 0.03 -28.70 -5.12
C ASP A 217 -1.50 -28.74 -5.35
N ALA A 218 -2.20 -27.69 -4.94
CA ALA A 218 -3.64 -27.61 -5.13
C ALA A 218 -4.04 -27.85 -6.59
N GLY A 219 -4.99 -28.74 -6.77
CA GLY A 219 -5.54 -29.06 -8.08
C GLY A 219 -4.68 -30.01 -8.95
N ARG A 220 -3.55 -30.51 -8.46
CA ARG A 220 -2.73 -31.52 -9.13
C ARG A 220 -3.33 -32.92 -9.00
#